data_3c56fa98934f9c36181bba28fdcda643
#
_entry.id   3c56fa98934f9c36181bba28fdcda643
#
_cell.length_a   1.000
_cell.length_b   1.000
_cell.length_c   1.000
_cell.angle_alpha   90.00
_cell.angle_beta   90.00
_cell.angle_gamma   90.00
#
_symmetry.space_group_name_H-M   'P 1'
#
loop_
_entity.id
_entity.type
_entity.pdbx_description
1 polymer ?
#
loop_
_entity_poly.entity_id
_entity_poly.type
_entity_poly.pdbx_seq_one_letter_code
_entity_poly.pdbx_strand_id
1 'polypeptide(L)'
;KFTTAHRSILHCTKSKENKWYKAQVAEPYKNPTDKRIKQNIANGSCGRMPYSWLYYDLVKNVSKDKTMHSCQIPKKLVEKLILASTRPNDTILIHFGGSGGEIIQAKELGRNFISAELDSKYVDLINDRLNNNGQIGEQFKLKFNKQSEL
;
A
#
# COMPACT_ATOMS: atom_id res chain seq x y z
N LYS A 1 -22.02 -19.12 -13.27
CA LYS A 1 -21.19 -17.95 -13.64
C LYS A 1 -20.25 -17.62 -12.50
N PHE A 2 -18.93 -17.56 -12.77
CA PHE A 2 -17.95 -17.19 -11.75
C PHE A 2 -18.05 -15.70 -11.41
N THR A 3 -17.84 -15.37 -10.14
CA THR A 3 -17.80 -13.97 -9.70
C THR A 3 -16.45 -13.36 -10.03
N THR A 4 -16.44 -12.21 -10.67
CA THR A 4 -15.21 -11.45 -10.93
C THR A 4 -14.70 -10.87 -9.62
N ALA A 5 -13.47 -11.22 -9.23
CA ALA A 5 -12.87 -10.84 -7.94
C ALA A 5 -11.45 -10.31 -8.14
N HIS A 6 -11.23 -9.43 -9.13
CA HIS A 6 -9.94 -8.80 -9.32
C HIS A 6 -10.08 -7.30 -9.56
N ARG A 7 -9.00 -6.57 -9.30
CA ARG A 7 -8.83 -5.15 -9.64
C ARG A 7 -7.57 -5.00 -10.47
N SER A 8 -7.62 -4.19 -11.51
CA SER A 8 -6.46 -3.86 -12.32
C SER A 8 -5.73 -2.66 -11.74
N ILE A 9 -4.40 -2.71 -11.75
CA ILE A 9 -3.53 -1.61 -11.41
C ILE A 9 -2.79 -1.21 -12.69
N LEU A 10 -2.92 0.06 -13.07
CA LEU A 10 -2.25 0.59 -14.26
C LEU A 10 -0.96 1.29 -13.83
N HIS A 11 0.16 0.91 -14.44
CA HIS A 11 1.43 1.60 -14.30
C HIS A 11 1.62 2.53 -15.51
N CYS A 12 1.47 3.83 -15.28
CA CYS A 12 1.64 4.86 -16.30
C CYS A 12 2.94 5.61 -16.07
N THR A 13 3.68 5.90 -17.13
CA THR A 13 4.94 6.65 -17.07
C THR A 13 4.95 7.76 -18.10
N LYS A 14 5.58 8.89 -17.76
CA LYS A 14 5.73 10.04 -18.68
C LYS A 14 6.70 9.73 -19.83
N SER A 15 7.68 8.85 -19.59
CA SER A 15 8.67 8.45 -20.57
C SER A 15 9.06 6.97 -20.39
N LYS A 16 9.85 6.43 -21.34
CA LYS A 16 10.42 5.08 -21.21
C LYS A 16 11.50 4.97 -20.12
N GLU A 17 12.02 6.08 -19.65
CA GLU A 17 13.06 6.16 -18.61
C GLU A 17 12.47 6.20 -17.20
N ASN A 18 11.51 5.34 -16.93
CA ASN A 18 10.96 5.23 -15.59
C ASN A 18 11.90 4.48 -14.65
N LYS A 19 11.95 4.91 -13.41
CA LYS A 19 12.73 4.25 -12.37
C LYS A 19 11.90 3.14 -11.73
N TRP A 20 12.52 1.96 -11.61
CA TRP A 20 11.93 0.81 -10.95
C TRP A 20 12.92 0.20 -9.95
N TYR A 21 12.56 0.17 -8.69
CA TYR A 21 13.47 -0.20 -7.59
C TYR A 21 13.33 -1.69 -7.24
N LYS A 22 13.83 -2.54 -8.11
CA LYS A 22 13.72 -4.01 -8.03
C LYS A 22 14.16 -4.59 -6.68
N ALA A 23 15.26 -4.09 -6.12
CA ALA A 23 15.81 -4.58 -4.86
C ALA A 23 14.84 -4.42 -3.67
N GLN A 24 14.00 -3.37 -3.68
CA GLN A 24 13.04 -3.10 -2.59
C GLN A 24 11.83 -4.06 -2.60
N VAL A 25 11.55 -4.73 -3.72
CA VAL A 25 10.37 -5.60 -3.87
C VAL A 25 10.72 -7.04 -4.26
N ALA A 26 12.01 -7.34 -4.41
CA ALA A 26 12.46 -8.69 -4.72
C ALA A 26 12.06 -9.67 -3.61
N GLU A 27 11.59 -10.83 -4.00
CA GLU A 27 11.23 -11.91 -3.11
C GLU A 27 12.36 -12.96 -3.07
N PRO A 28 12.58 -13.62 -1.93
CA PRO A 28 13.57 -14.69 -1.85
C PRO A 28 13.33 -15.77 -2.92
N TYR A 29 14.39 -16.33 -3.44
CA TYR A 29 14.29 -17.50 -4.31
C TYR A 29 13.76 -18.70 -3.51
N LYS A 30 12.77 -19.42 -4.07
CA LYS A 30 12.20 -20.61 -3.42
C LYS A 30 13.19 -21.76 -3.30
N ASN A 31 14.13 -21.88 -4.26
CA ASN A 31 15.14 -22.91 -4.27
C ASN A 31 16.56 -22.32 -4.44
N PRO A 32 17.15 -21.75 -3.38
CA PRO A 32 18.45 -21.07 -3.45
C PRO A 32 19.61 -22.02 -3.75
N THR A 33 19.41 -23.33 -3.68
CA THR A 33 20.42 -24.35 -3.96
C THR A 33 20.54 -24.70 -5.45
N ASP A 34 19.56 -24.34 -6.27
CA ASP A 34 19.60 -24.50 -7.72
C ASP A 34 20.82 -23.80 -8.34
N LYS A 35 21.52 -24.48 -9.25
CA LYS A 35 22.77 -24.01 -9.86
C LYS A 35 22.63 -22.63 -10.53
N ARG A 36 21.52 -22.42 -11.28
CA ARG A 36 21.26 -21.13 -11.95
C ARG A 36 20.95 -20.03 -10.97
N ILE A 37 20.22 -20.35 -9.88
CA ILE A 37 19.89 -19.39 -8.83
C ILE A 37 21.15 -18.99 -8.08
N LYS A 38 22.04 -19.94 -7.72
CA LYS A 38 23.36 -19.64 -7.14
C LYS A 38 24.18 -18.70 -8.03
N GLN A 39 24.18 -18.95 -9.34
CA GLN A 39 24.87 -18.07 -10.29
C GLN A 39 24.23 -16.66 -10.33
N ASN A 40 22.90 -16.56 -10.32
CA ASN A 40 22.21 -15.28 -10.30
C ASN A 40 22.55 -14.49 -9.02
N ILE A 41 22.56 -15.16 -7.87
CA ILE A 41 22.92 -14.54 -6.58
C ILE A 41 24.38 -14.07 -6.62
N ALA A 42 25.29 -14.89 -7.12
CA ALA A 42 26.70 -14.52 -7.28
C ALA A 42 26.91 -13.32 -8.21
N ASN A 43 26.02 -13.17 -9.21
CA ASN A 43 25.99 -12.02 -10.12
C ASN A 43 25.23 -10.80 -9.54
N GLY A 44 24.93 -10.76 -8.23
CA GLY A 44 24.32 -9.62 -7.55
C GLY A 44 22.79 -9.56 -7.62
N SER A 45 22.12 -10.66 -7.96
CA SER A 45 20.66 -10.69 -7.91
C SER A 45 20.13 -10.59 -6.48
N CYS A 46 19.24 -9.64 -6.22
CA CYS A 46 18.59 -9.45 -4.91
C CYS A 46 17.40 -10.40 -4.66
N GLY A 47 17.05 -11.25 -5.64
CA GLY A 47 15.92 -12.17 -5.56
C GLY A 47 15.09 -12.21 -6.85
N ARG A 48 13.99 -12.95 -6.83
CA ARG A 48 13.04 -13.00 -7.95
C ARG A 48 12.08 -11.81 -7.91
N MET A 49 11.65 -11.35 -9.06
CA MET A 49 10.59 -10.34 -9.13
C MET A 49 9.24 -10.96 -8.77
N PRO A 50 8.37 -10.21 -8.06
CA PRO A 50 6.98 -10.59 -7.84
C PRO A 50 6.28 -10.85 -9.18
N TYR A 51 5.26 -11.70 -9.16
CA TYR A 51 4.37 -11.86 -10.31
C TYR A 51 3.55 -10.60 -10.57
N SER A 52 3.06 -10.42 -11.79
CA SER A 52 2.14 -9.34 -12.17
C SER A 52 0.74 -9.48 -11.57
N TRP A 53 0.39 -10.66 -11.04
CA TRP A 53 -0.82 -10.87 -10.25
C TRP A 53 -0.46 -10.90 -8.76
N LEU A 54 -1.25 -10.17 -7.95
CA LEU A 54 -1.03 -10.01 -6.52
C LEU A 54 -2.28 -10.48 -5.78
N TYR A 55 -2.10 -11.35 -4.79
CA TYR A 55 -3.19 -11.79 -3.92
C TYR A 55 -3.08 -11.12 -2.56
N TYR A 56 -4.15 -10.42 -2.19
CA TYR A 56 -4.30 -9.80 -0.87
C TYR A 56 -5.74 -9.96 -0.40
N ASP A 57 -5.92 -10.27 0.86
CA ASP A 57 -7.22 -10.27 1.48
C ASP A 57 -7.81 -8.85 1.52
N LEU A 58 -9.11 -8.76 1.33
CA LEU A 58 -9.84 -7.50 1.53
C LEU A 58 -9.76 -7.07 2.99
N VAL A 59 -9.69 -5.76 3.23
CA VAL A 59 -9.79 -5.20 4.58
C VAL A 59 -11.24 -5.36 5.05
N LYS A 60 -11.50 -6.43 5.80
CA LYS A 60 -12.83 -6.78 6.32
C LYS A 60 -13.20 -5.90 7.52
N ASN A 61 -14.50 -5.79 7.83
CA ASN A 61 -15.02 -4.96 8.93
C ASN A 61 -14.46 -5.33 10.32
N VAL A 62 -14.00 -6.55 10.49
CA VAL A 62 -13.37 -7.06 11.74
C VAL A 62 -11.87 -6.76 11.81
N SER A 63 -11.27 -6.20 10.78
CA SER A 63 -9.85 -5.85 10.79
C SER A 63 -9.60 -4.65 11.70
N LYS A 64 -8.50 -4.68 12.46
CA LYS A 64 -8.02 -3.54 13.26
C LYS A 64 -7.69 -2.31 12.41
N ASP A 65 -7.36 -2.52 11.13
CA ASP A 65 -7.04 -1.47 10.17
C ASP A 65 -8.27 -0.93 9.42
N LYS A 66 -9.48 -1.46 9.72
CA LYS A 66 -10.69 -1.04 9.04
C LYS A 66 -11.13 0.34 9.50
N THR A 67 -11.29 1.23 8.53
CA THR A 67 -11.86 2.57 8.72
C THR A 67 -13.30 2.63 8.16
N MET A 68 -13.97 3.76 8.31
CA MET A 68 -15.31 4.02 7.73
C MET A 68 -15.30 4.01 6.19
N HIS A 69 -14.14 4.10 5.55
CA HIS A 69 -14.04 4.11 4.10
C HIS A 69 -14.41 2.74 3.53
N SER A 70 -15.41 2.71 2.63
CA SER A 70 -15.95 1.48 2.07
C SER A 70 -14.94 0.67 1.24
N CYS A 71 -14.02 1.36 0.58
CA CYS A 71 -13.10 0.79 -0.39
C CYS A 71 -11.63 0.98 0.03
N GLN A 72 -11.27 0.41 1.17
CA GLN A 72 -9.90 0.50 1.68
C GLN A 72 -8.97 -0.48 0.97
N ILE A 73 -7.79 0.01 0.54
CA ILE A 73 -6.76 -0.80 -0.11
C ILE A 73 -5.91 -1.50 0.97
N PRO A 74 -5.56 -2.79 0.80
CA PRO A 74 -4.71 -3.51 1.74
C PRO A 74 -3.33 -2.84 1.89
N LYS A 75 -2.90 -2.64 3.14
CA LYS A 75 -1.62 -1.98 3.49
C LYS A 75 -0.43 -2.58 2.74
N LYS A 76 -0.31 -3.91 2.71
CA LYS A 76 0.80 -4.62 2.02
C LYS A 76 0.83 -4.39 0.51
N LEU A 77 -0.33 -4.15 -0.12
CA LEU A 77 -0.37 -3.80 -1.54
C LEU A 77 0.19 -2.40 -1.77
N VAL A 78 -0.27 -1.43 -0.98
CA VAL A 78 0.23 -0.04 -1.04
C VAL A 78 1.74 0.00 -0.79
N GLU A 79 2.22 -0.68 0.25
CA GLU A 79 3.63 -0.82 0.57
C GLU A 79 4.45 -1.31 -0.63
N LYS A 80 4.02 -2.41 -1.25
CA LYS A 80 4.71 -2.98 -2.42
C LYS A 80 4.78 -2.00 -3.59
N LEU A 81 3.71 -1.26 -3.86
CA LEU A 81 3.67 -0.27 -4.94
C LEU A 81 4.60 0.93 -4.66
N ILE A 82 4.60 1.44 -3.43
CA ILE A 82 5.49 2.53 -3.01
C ILE A 82 6.96 2.09 -3.11
N LEU A 83 7.30 0.93 -2.57
CA LEU A 83 8.66 0.39 -2.61
C LEU A 83 9.14 0.15 -4.05
N ALA A 84 8.27 -0.31 -4.94
CA ALA A 84 8.64 -0.56 -6.33
C ALA A 84 8.96 0.72 -7.11
N SER A 85 8.31 1.84 -6.77
CA SER A 85 8.31 3.07 -7.59
C SER A 85 9.05 4.24 -6.96
N THR A 86 9.43 4.19 -5.68
CA THR A 86 10.04 5.31 -4.95
C THR A 86 11.21 4.90 -4.07
N ARG A 87 12.03 5.89 -3.69
CA ARG A 87 13.09 5.80 -2.68
C ARG A 87 12.69 6.56 -1.42
N PRO A 88 13.35 6.34 -0.28
CA PRO A 88 13.26 7.23 0.87
C PRO A 88 13.46 8.70 0.44
N ASN A 89 12.67 9.60 1.03
CA ASN A 89 12.61 11.04 0.76
C ASN A 89 12.01 11.45 -0.61
N ASP A 90 11.66 10.50 -1.50
CA ASP A 90 10.87 10.86 -2.69
C ASP A 90 9.47 11.35 -2.25
N THR A 91 8.85 12.22 -3.04
CA THR A 91 7.51 12.76 -2.78
C THR A 91 6.46 12.01 -3.58
N ILE A 92 5.40 11.56 -2.91
CA ILE A 92 4.25 10.86 -3.50
C ILE A 92 3.07 11.83 -3.56
N LEU A 93 2.45 11.98 -4.73
CA LEU A 93 1.20 12.70 -4.89
C LEU A 93 0.02 11.72 -4.80
N ILE A 94 -0.90 11.98 -3.87
CA ILE A 94 -2.08 11.16 -3.61
C ILE A 94 -3.31 12.04 -3.85
N HIS A 95 -3.93 11.88 -5.01
CA HIS A 95 -5.04 12.75 -5.44
C HIS A 95 -6.31 12.58 -4.59
N PHE A 96 -6.54 11.39 -4.02
CA PHE A 96 -7.74 11.04 -3.27
C PHE A 96 -7.32 10.35 -1.97
N GLY A 97 -7.22 11.12 -0.89
CA GLY A 97 -6.70 10.66 0.40
C GLY A 97 -7.53 9.54 1.05
N GLY A 98 -8.85 9.61 0.92
CA GLY A 98 -9.78 8.61 1.43
C GLY A 98 -9.56 8.33 2.92
N SER A 99 -9.29 7.05 3.24
CA SER A 99 -8.96 6.66 4.63
C SER A 99 -7.54 6.97 5.06
N GLY A 100 -6.71 7.54 4.19
CA GLY A 100 -5.30 7.85 4.46
C GLY A 100 -4.36 6.65 4.40
N GLY A 101 -4.77 5.54 3.80
CA GLY A 101 -3.94 4.33 3.75
C GLY A 101 -2.59 4.56 3.08
N GLU A 102 -2.59 5.19 1.92
CA GLU A 102 -1.41 5.54 1.14
C GLU A 102 -0.55 6.59 1.84
N ILE A 103 -1.18 7.55 2.51
CA ILE A 103 -0.51 8.62 3.26
C ILE A 103 0.28 8.05 4.44
N ILE A 104 -0.38 7.19 5.24
CA ILE A 104 0.25 6.53 6.39
C ILE A 104 1.40 5.64 5.91
N GLN A 105 1.19 4.89 4.84
CA GLN A 105 2.22 4.01 4.31
C GLN A 105 3.41 4.79 3.73
N ALA A 106 3.19 5.93 3.08
CA ALA A 106 4.26 6.82 2.62
C ALA A 106 5.11 7.30 3.80
N LYS A 107 4.46 7.79 4.89
CA LYS A 107 5.12 8.23 6.12
C LYS A 107 5.93 7.11 6.77
N GLU A 108 5.35 5.93 6.96
CA GLU A 108 6.01 4.78 7.58
C GLU A 108 7.27 4.34 6.80
N LEU A 109 7.23 4.47 5.48
CA LEU A 109 8.36 4.12 4.61
C LEU A 109 9.37 5.26 4.41
N GLY A 110 9.20 6.39 5.09
CA GLY A 110 10.11 7.54 4.98
C GLY A 110 10.01 8.29 3.65
N ARG A 111 8.81 8.29 3.03
CA ARG A 111 8.50 9.10 1.86
C ARG A 111 7.75 10.36 2.26
N ASN A 112 7.99 11.45 1.53
CA ASN A 112 7.15 12.63 1.62
C ASN A 112 5.84 12.41 0.84
N PHE A 113 4.79 13.15 1.20
CA PHE A 113 3.53 13.07 0.48
C PHE A 113 2.87 14.44 0.34
N ILE A 114 2.09 14.57 -0.72
CA ILE A 114 1.12 15.65 -0.93
C ILE A 114 -0.20 14.95 -1.21
N SER A 115 -1.25 15.29 -0.49
CA SER A 115 -2.55 14.66 -0.67
C SER A 115 -3.67 15.67 -0.71
N ALA A 116 -4.74 15.33 -1.45
CA ALA A 116 -6.00 16.03 -1.46
C ALA A 116 -7.12 15.08 -1.04
N GLU A 117 -8.10 15.60 -0.31
CA GLU A 117 -9.33 14.91 0.07
C GLU A 117 -10.46 15.95 0.14
N LEU A 118 -11.60 15.60 -0.43
CA LEU A 118 -12.74 16.51 -0.52
C LEU A 118 -13.63 16.47 0.74
N ASP A 119 -13.81 15.27 1.33
CA ASP A 119 -14.65 15.10 2.52
C ASP A 119 -13.87 15.44 3.78
N SER A 120 -14.30 16.49 4.49
CA SER A 120 -13.69 16.93 5.74
C SER A 120 -13.61 15.84 6.81
N LYS A 121 -14.57 14.91 6.85
CA LYS A 121 -14.55 13.78 7.78
C LYS A 121 -13.38 12.83 7.52
N TYR A 122 -13.02 12.64 6.25
CA TYR A 122 -11.84 11.87 5.91
C TYR A 122 -10.55 12.66 6.15
N VAL A 123 -10.56 13.97 5.97
CA VAL A 123 -9.42 14.82 6.37
C VAL A 123 -9.16 14.69 7.87
N ASP A 124 -10.21 14.76 8.71
CA ASP A 124 -10.08 14.57 10.16
C ASP A 124 -9.56 13.19 10.52
N LEU A 125 -10.05 12.14 9.86
CA LEU A 125 -9.57 10.76 10.02
C LEU A 125 -8.09 10.62 9.62
N ILE A 126 -7.67 11.23 8.52
CA ILE A 126 -6.28 11.21 8.07
C ILE A 126 -5.38 11.87 9.11
N ASN A 127 -5.76 13.05 9.59
CA ASN A 127 -5.00 13.79 10.61
C ASN A 127 -4.92 13.01 11.92
N ASP A 128 -6.02 12.41 12.37
CA ASP A 128 -6.03 11.53 13.55
C ASP A 128 -5.05 10.37 13.39
N ARG A 129 -5.10 9.67 12.27
CA ARG A 129 -4.19 8.55 11.97
C ARG A 129 -2.72 8.98 11.89
N LEU A 130 -2.43 10.15 11.32
CA LEU A 130 -1.08 10.71 11.28
C LEU A 130 -0.50 10.98 12.67
N ASN A 131 -1.36 11.44 13.61
CA ASN A 131 -0.99 11.70 14.99
C ASN A 131 -0.88 10.42 15.83
N ASN A 132 -1.62 9.37 15.48
CA ASN A 132 -1.69 8.10 16.20
C ASN A 132 -0.89 6.95 15.52
N ASN A 133 0.23 7.27 14.89
CA ASN A 133 1.09 6.27 14.22
C ASN A 133 0.33 5.32 13.26
N GLY A 134 -0.62 5.87 12.51
CA GLY A 134 -1.41 5.15 11.52
C GLY A 134 -2.64 4.43 12.08
N GLN A 135 -2.82 4.40 13.40
CA GLN A 135 -3.98 3.81 14.04
C GLN A 135 -5.15 4.80 14.11
N ILE A 136 -6.37 4.26 14.23
CA ILE A 136 -7.58 5.07 14.42
C ILE A 136 -7.71 5.41 15.90
N GLY A 137 -7.79 6.70 16.23
CA GLY A 137 -8.02 7.19 17.58
C GLY A 137 -9.39 6.75 18.14
N GLU A 138 -9.50 6.69 19.48
CA GLU A 138 -10.72 6.25 20.18
C GLU A 138 -11.96 7.07 19.79
N GLN A 139 -11.79 8.36 19.55
CA GLN A 139 -12.86 9.27 19.12
C GLN A 139 -13.52 8.85 17.80
N PHE A 140 -12.76 8.22 16.89
CA PHE A 140 -13.30 7.70 15.64
C PHE A 140 -13.87 6.28 15.82
N LYS A 141 -13.29 5.45 16.67
CA LYS A 141 -13.84 4.12 16.98
C LYS A 141 -15.27 4.19 17.53
N LEU A 142 -15.55 5.14 18.41
CA LEU A 142 -16.88 5.34 18.99
C LEU A 142 -17.94 5.78 17.97
N LYS A 143 -17.56 6.56 16.95
CA LYS A 143 -18.48 6.96 15.88
C LYS A 143 -18.88 5.79 14.99
N PHE A 144 -18.06 4.76 14.86
CA PHE A 144 -18.36 3.58 14.06
C PHE A 144 -19.38 2.65 14.69
N ASN A 145 -19.29 2.44 16.00
CA ASN A 145 -20.21 1.55 16.70
C ASN A 145 -21.67 2.06 16.70
N LYS A 146 -21.87 3.38 16.57
CA LYS A 146 -23.23 3.98 16.49
C LYS A 146 -23.90 3.89 15.11
N GLN A 147 -23.13 3.68 14.04
CA GLN A 147 -23.68 3.56 12.69
C GLN A 147 -23.98 2.12 12.25
N SER A 148 -23.55 1.10 13.02
CA SER A 148 -23.87 -0.30 12.78
C SER A 148 -25.15 -0.76 13.52
N GLU A 149 -25.81 0.13 14.24
CA GLU A 149 -27.06 -0.17 14.97
C GLU A 149 -28.32 0.50 14.33
N LEU A 150 -28.20 1.00 13.09
CA LEU A 150 -29.30 1.43 12.25
C LEU A 150 -29.38 0.57 10.98
#